data_5323bd09480964d56cca62119d2de850
#
_entry.id   5323bd09480964d56cca62119d2de850
#
_cell.length_a   1.000
_cell.length_b   1.000
_cell.length_c   1.000
_cell.angle_alpha   90.00
_cell.angle_beta   90.00
_cell.angle_gamma   90.00
#
_symmetry.space_group_name_H-M   'P 1'
#
loop_
_entity.id
_entity.type
_entity.pdbx_description
1 polymer ?
#
loop_
_entity_poly.entity_id
_entity_poly.type
_entity_poly.pdbx_seq_one_letter_code
_entity_poly.pdbx_strand_id
1 'polypeptide(L)'
;MQNKKINRRAVLGLIGGAFVPIPARAAAYPSRPIKIIVPFGPGGSGDITARLIGKQIEQRTRQSVVIDNRPGANGIIGTMAVKTAEPDGYTVLLITTSTHAANVSLVRNLAYDPVKDFTVVGVFRSSGSYMLVRPQAEWRDLAGFIAAARAAPGKLTFGYFNVSSRTPPEYLSRLAGIELQGVPYRAIGNAVTDLIGGEIHCLFIDTTASNQYLQNGQLRPLAITRLTRAPATPEVPAVAETFPGFELTGFLGMAVPSATPRDIVAQLNGFIREALASADVRRRMDEFGLSWDVTDLAACDEVVRAERERWTEYTRVAGIQPE
;
A
#
# COMPACT_ATOMS: atom_id res chain seq x y z
N MET A 1 -46.42 50.30 -68.50
CA MET A 1 -45.55 49.15 -68.08
C MET A 1 -44.41 49.71 -67.29
N GLN A 2 -44.49 49.70 -65.95
CA GLN A 2 -43.42 50.19 -65.04
C GLN A 2 -42.71 49.03 -64.36
N ASN A 3 -41.42 48.84 -64.68
CA ASN A 3 -40.57 47.84 -64.10
C ASN A 3 -40.09 48.31 -62.70
N LYS A 4 -40.63 47.70 -61.63
CA LYS A 4 -40.08 47.85 -60.26
C LYS A 4 -38.77 47.01 -60.07
N LYS A 5 -37.62 47.67 -60.01
CA LYS A 5 -36.36 47.07 -59.64
C LYS A 5 -36.38 46.74 -58.15
N ILE A 6 -36.34 45.46 -57.79
CA ILE A 6 -36.18 44.98 -56.42
C ILE A 6 -34.75 45.20 -55.96
N ASN A 7 -34.57 45.99 -54.92
CA ASN A 7 -33.26 46.35 -54.35
C ASN A 7 -32.67 45.20 -53.55
N ARG A 8 -31.61 44.56 -54.08
CA ARG A 8 -30.93 43.38 -53.52
C ARG A 8 -30.11 43.62 -52.27
N ARG A 9 -30.16 44.81 -51.63
CA ARG A 9 -29.33 45.20 -50.47
C ARG A 9 -30.05 45.15 -49.12
N ALA A 10 -31.30 44.67 -49.03
CA ALA A 10 -32.08 44.74 -47.78
C ALA A 10 -32.30 43.36 -47.08
N VAL A 11 -31.59 42.28 -47.41
CA VAL A 11 -31.78 40.94 -46.82
C VAL A 11 -30.56 40.40 -46.02
N LEU A 12 -29.58 41.25 -45.73
CA LEU A 12 -28.37 40.85 -45.00
C LEU A 12 -28.31 41.38 -43.55
N GLY A 13 -29.41 41.46 -42.91
CA GLY A 13 -29.42 41.97 -41.54
C GLY A 13 -30.49 41.29 -40.68
N LEU A 14 -30.25 40.08 -40.17
CA LEU A 14 -30.90 39.50 -38.96
C LEU A 14 -30.66 37.99 -38.86
N ILE A 15 -29.36 37.57 -38.77
CA ILE A 15 -29.01 36.26 -38.14
C ILE A 15 -27.95 36.58 -37.12
N GLY A 16 -28.29 37.39 -36.13
CA GLY A 16 -27.63 37.45 -34.84
C GLY A 16 -28.12 36.31 -33.99
N GLY A 17 -27.67 35.08 -34.31
CA GLY A 17 -27.93 33.92 -33.47
C GLY A 17 -27.27 34.17 -32.11
N ALA A 18 -28.10 34.37 -31.06
CA ALA A 18 -27.63 34.39 -29.69
C ALA A 18 -26.94 33.03 -29.41
N PHE A 19 -25.61 33.01 -29.41
CA PHE A 19 -24.85 31.92 -28.87
C PHE A 19 -25.15 31.87 -27.35
N VAL A 20 -26.18 31.12 -26.97
CA VAL A 20 -26.41 30.74 -25.59
C VAL A 20 -25.31 29.73 -25.28
N PRO A 21 -24.32 30.04 -24.40
CA PRO A 21 -23.34 29.06 -23.99
C PRO A 21 -24.08 27.92 -23.30
N ILE A 22 -24.18 26.77 -23.96
CA ILE A 22 -24.62 25.55 -23.31
C ILE A 22 -23.60 25.31 -22.23
N PRO A 23 -23.99 25.29 -20.92
CA PRO A 23 -23.02 24.98 -19.86
C PRO A 23 -22.45 23.60 -20.18
N ALA A 24 -21.16 23.53 -20.45
CA ALA A 24 -20.44 22.28 -20.60
C ALA A 24 -20.69 21.50 -19.30
N ARG A 25 -21.59 20.53 -19.36
CA ARG A 25 -21.83 19.63 -18.23
C ARG A 25 -20.48 18.95 -17.97
N ALA A 26 -19.83 19.32 -16.87
CA ALA A 26 -18.59 18.66 -16.47
C ALA A 26 -18.82 17.14 -16.57
N ALA A 27 -17.99 16.49 -17.38
CA ALA A 27 -18.14 15.04 -17.59
C ALA A 27 -18.10 14.37 -16.22
N ALA A 28 -19.11 13.51 -15.95
CA ALA A 28 -19.18 12.83 -14.66
C ALA A 28 -17.89 12.05 -14.45
N TYR A 29 -17.22 12.28 -13.32
CA TYR A 29 -16.03 11.52 -12.93
C TYR A 29 -16.45 10.15 -12.36
N PRO A 30 -15.77 9.04 -12.72
CA PRO A 30 -14.79 8.91 -13.80
C PRO A 30 -15.44 8.70 -15.17
N SER A 31 -14.90 9.31 -16.22
CA SER A 31 -15.36 9.16 -17.63
C SER A 31 -14.38 8.35 -18.50
N ARG A 32 -13.24 7.92 -17.93
CA ARG A 32 -12.19 7.13 -18.57
C ARG A 32 -11.52 6.22 -17.53
N PRO A 33 -10.66 5.27 -17.93
CA PRO A 33 -10.00 4.35 -17.01
C PRO A 33 -9.20 5.06 -15.92
N ILE A 34 -9.32 4.56 -14.68
CA ILE A 34 -8.49 4.97 -13.54
C ILE A 34 -7.25 4.06 -13.50
N LYS A 35 -6.09 4.63 -13.29
CA LYS A 35 -4.84 3.88 -13.09
C LYS A 35 -4.43 3.93 -11.62
N ILE A 36 -4.23 2.77 -11.01
CA ILE A 36 -3.67 2.65 -9.67
C ILE A 36 -2.21 2.23 -9.79
N ILE A 37 -1.30 3.12 -9.43
CA ILE A 37 0.14 2.80 -9.36
C ILE A 37 0.41 2.10 -8.04
N VAL A 38 0.93 0.88 -8.13
CA VAL A 38 1.41 0.10 -6.98
C VAL A 38 2.93 0.19 -6.96
N PRO A 39 3.55 0.80 -5.93
CA PRO A 39 4.99 1.09 -5.92
C PRO A 39 5.87 -0.13 -5.62
N PHE A 40 5.29 -1.33 -5.67
CA PHE A 40 5.97 -2.61 -5.45
C PHE A 40 5.58 -3.65 -6.50
N GLY A 41 6.31 -4.76 -6.51
CA GLY A 41 6.05 -5.88 -7.44
C GLY A 41 4.70 -6.56 -7.20
N PRO A 42 4.21 -7.33 -8.17
CA PRO A 42 2.96 -8.07 -8.05
C PRO A 42 3.04 -9.14 -6.94
N GLY A 43 1.86 -9.53 -6.41
CA GLY A 43 1.71 -10.56 -5.38
C GLY A 43 1.97 -10.08 -3.94
N GLY A 44 2.40 -8.85 -3.73
CA GLY A 44 2.44 -8.22 -2.41
C GLY A 44 1.07 -7.70 -1.96
N SER A 45 0.93 -7.38 -0.66
CA SER A 45 -0.33 -6.88 -0.09
C SER A 45 -0.90 -5.66 -0.83
N GLY A 46 -0.04 -4.74 -1.24
CA GLY A 46 -0.45 -3.58 -2.03
C GLY A 46 -1.09 -3.96 -3.36
N ASP A 47 -0.51 -4.91 -4.10
CA ASP A 47 -1.04 -5.38 -5.37
C ASP A 47 -2.38 -6.12 -5.18
N ILE A 48 -2.45 -7.03 -4.21
CA ILE A 48 -3.67 -7.77 -3.87
C ILE A 48 -4.80 -6.81 -3.50
N THR A 49 -4.52 -5.85 -2.61
CA THR A 49 -5.49 -4.87 -2.14
C THR A 49 -5.94 -3.93 -3.26
N ALA A 50 -5.00 -3.43 -4.08
CA ALA A 50 -5.32 -2.55 -5.21
C ALA A 50 -6.23 -3.25 -6.22
N ARG A 51 -5.98 -4.53 -6.55
CA ARG A 51 -6.84 -5.33 -7.44
C ARG A 51 -8.22 -5.55 -6.84
N LEU A 52 -8.29 -5.85 -5.56
CA LEU A 52 -9.56 -6.09 -4.87
C LEU A 52 -10.45 -4.84 -4.85
N ILE A 53 -9.90 -3.70 -4.44
CA ILE A 53 -10.61 -2.41 -4.42
C ILE A 53 -10.89 -1.93 -5.86
N GLY A 54 -9.90 -2.03 -6.76
CA GLY A 54 -10.04 -1.63 -8.15
C GLY A 54 -11.19 -2.34 -8.85
N LYS A 55 -11.36 -3.66 -8.62
CA LYS A 55 -12.49 -4.43 -9.14
C LYS A 55 -13.85 -3.89 -8.68
N GLN A 56 -13.97 -3.47 -7.42
CA GLN A 56 -15.22 -2.88 -6.90
C GLN A 56 -15.48 -1.50 -7.51
N ILE A 57 -14.44 -0.67 -7.65
CA ILE A 57 -14.54 0.63 -8.31
C ILE A 57 -14.99 0.45 -9.77
N GLU A 58 -14.43 -0.51 -10.49
CA GLU A 58 -14.80 -0.85 -11.87
C GLU A 58 -16.27 -1.26 -11.96
N GLN A 59 -16.74 -2.15 -11.08
CA GLN A 59 -18.14 -2.57 -11.02
C GLN A 59 -19.09 -1.41 -10.74
N ARG A 60 -18.69 -0.50 -9.83
CA ARG A 60 -19.51 0.65 -9.42
C ARG A 60 -19.59 1.73 -10.49
N THR A 61 -18.45 2.02 -11.15
CA THR A 61 -18.34 3.16 -12.09
C THR A 61 -18.50 2.75 -13.55
N ARG A 62 -18.39 1.47 -13.86
CA ARG A 62 -18.30 0.90 -15.23
C ARG A 62 -17.11 1.46 -16.02
N GLN A 63 -16.11 1.99 -15.34
CA GLN A 63 -14.83 2.40 -15.93
C GLN A 63 -13.75 1.44 -15.51
N SER A 64 -12.90 1.03 -16.44
CA SER A 64 -11.80 0.10 -16.15
C SER A 64 -10.83 0.67 -15.12
N VAL A 65 -10.33 -0.20 -14.25
CA VAL A 65 -9.29 0.14 -13.27
C VAL A 65 -8.04 -0.67 -13.58
N VAL A 66 -6.99 0.04 -14.01
CA VAL A 66 -5.71 -0.57 -14.43
C VAL A 66 -4.73 -0.54 -13.26
N ILE A 67 -4.23 -1.70 -12.84
CA ILE A 67 -3.18 -1.81 -11.83
C ILE A 67 -1.81 -1.83 -12.52
N ASP A 68 -0.97 -0.84 -12.20
CA ASP A 68 0.37 -0.66 -12.80
C ASP A 68 1.42 -0.79 -11.69
N ASN A 69 2.12 -1.92 -11.64
CA ASN A 69 3.17 -2.18 -10.67
C ASN A 69 4.48 -1.51 -11.11
N ARG A 70 4.97 -0.55 -10.30
CA ARG A 70 6.23 0.19 -10.54
C ARG A 70 7.18 0.06 -9.36
N PRO A 71 7.85 -1.10 -9.21
CA PRO A 71 8.78 -1.33 -8.11
C PRO A 71 10.09 -0.57 -8.28
N GLY A 72 10.78 -0.37 -7.15
CA GLY A 72 12.15 0.14 -7.10
C GLY A 72 12.36 1.23 -6.07
N ALA A 73 13.60 1.28 -5.53
CA ALA A 73 14.03 2.26 -4.53
C ALA A 73 13.04 2.41 -3.36
N ASN A 74 12.68 1.31 -2.68
CA ASN A 74 11.70 1.30 -1.58
C ASN A 74 10.35 1.96 -1.94
N GLY A 75 9.91 1.83 -3.20
CA GLY A 75 8.65 2.39 -3.70
C GLY A 75 8.76 3.85 -4.18
N ILE A 76 9.92 4.48 -4.13
CA ILE A 76 10.11 5.88 -4.57
C ILE A 76 9.76 6.04 -6.06
N ILE A 77 10.14 5.07 -6.92
CA ILE A 77 9.88 5.16 -8.37
C ILE A 77 8.38 5.26 -8.65
N GLY A 78 7.57 4.38 -8.07
CA GLY A 78 6.12 4.41 -8.24
C GLY A 78 5.47 5.66 -7.63
N THR A 79 5.96 6.09 -6.46
CA THR A 79 5.47 7.30 -5.78
C THR A 79 5.73 8.56 -6.60
N MET A 80 6.93 8.69 -7.17
CA MET A 80 7.29 9.82 -8.04
C MET A 80 6.46 9.87 -9.33
N ALA A 81 6.10 8.71 -9.88
CA ALA A 81 5.24 8.65 -11.06
C ALA A 81 3.85 9.26 -10.82
N VAL A 82 3.34 9.18 -9.57
CA VAL A 82 2.05 9.80 -9.21
C VAL A 82 2.24 11.26 -8.80
N LYS A 83 3.32 11.60 -8.07
CA LYS A 83 3.63 12.99 -7.73
C LYS A 83 3.64 13.91 -8.97
N THR A 84 4.16 13.41 -10.10
CA THR A 84 4.29 14.17 -11.35
C THR A 84 3.13 13.97 -12.32
N ALA A 85 2.10 13.20 -11.94
CA ALA A 85 0.93 12.98 -12.77
C ALA A 85 -0.01 14.20 -12.75
N GLU A 86 -0.89 14.30 -13.77
CA GLU A 86 -1.95 15.30 -13.79
C GLU A 86 -2.87 15.13 -12.56
N PRO A 87 -3.22 16.23 -11.86
CA PRO A 87 -4.03 16.19 -10.65
C PRO A 87 -5.52 16.08 -10.96
N ASP A 88 -5.91 15.16 -11.83
CA ASP A 88 -7.28 14.96 -12.32
C ASP A 88 -7.98 13.72 -11.76
N GLY A 89 -7.34 13.03 -10.79
CA GLY A 89 -7.87 11.87 -10.11
C GLY A 89 -7.77 10.54 -10.89
N TYR A 90 -7.27 10.54 -12.12
CA TYR A 90 -7.13 9.32 -12.91
C TYR A 90 -5.84 8.54 -12.69
N THR A 91 -4.90 9.13 -11.97
CA THR A 91 -3.70 8.43 -11.49
C THR A 91 -3.67 8.43 -9.97
N VAL A 92 -3.89 7.27 -9.40
CA VAL A 92 -3.98 7.05 -7.95
C VAL A 92 -2.73 6.28 -7.50
N LEU A 93 -2.15 6.65 -6.39
CA LEU A 93 -1.07 5.92 -5.74
C LEU A 93 -1.63 4.97 -4.69
N LEU A 94 -1.24 3.70 -4.72
CA LEU A 94 -1.34 2.87 -3.54
C LEU A 94 -0.21 3.28 -2.58
N ILE A 95 -0.56 3.88 -1.45
CA ILE A 95 0.38 4.23 -0.40
C ILE A 95 0.59 3.07 0.57
N THR A 96 1.78 3.02 1.15
CA THR A 96 2.16 2.00 2.11
C THR A 96 2.93 2.62 3.27
N THR A 97 3.10 1.89 4.34
CA THR A 97 4.01 2.23 5.44
C THR A 97 5.39 2.64 4.93
N SER A 98 5.97 1.90 3.97
CA SER A 98 7.30 2.24 3.42
C SER A 98 7.29 3.61 2.77
N THR A 99 6.33 3.89 1.89
CA THR A 99 6.33 5.14 1.09
C THR A 99 5.89 6.36 1.88
N HIS A 100 4.94 6.24 2.83
CA HIS A 100 4.33 7.38 3.51
C HIS A 100 4.68 7.50 5.00
N ALA A 101 5.44 6.55 5.56
CA ALA A 101 5.93 6.63 6.93
C ALA A 101 7.45 6.41 7.01
N ALA A 102 7.96 5.23 6.71
CA ALA A 102 9.33 4.83 7.01
C ALA A 102 10.40 5.52 6.14
N ASN A 103 10.16 5.74 4.84
CA ASN A 103 11.12 6.41 3.94
C ASN A 103 11.50 7.82 4.41
N VAL A 104 10.61 8.51 5.13
CA VAL A 104 10.87 9.86 5.66
C VAL A 104 12.07 9.89 6.61
N SER A 105 12.25 8.82 7.41
CA SER A 105 13.35 8.70 8.37
C SER A 105 14.56 7.94 7.82
N LEU A 106 14.42 7.20 6.71
CA LEU A 106 15.45 6.30 6.21
C LEU A 106 16.08 6.74 4.87
N VAL A 107 15.50 7.69 4.17
CA VAL A 107 16.04 8.20 2.91
C VAL A 107 16.47 9.64 3.09
N ARG A 108 17.80 9.90 3.04
CA ARG A 108 18.36 11.24 3.33
C ARG A 108 17.84 12.35 2.43
N ASN A 109 17.64 12.07 1.15
CA ASN A 109 17.17 13.03 0.15
C ASN A 109 15.92 12.48 -0.53
N LEU A 110 14.85 12.27 0.25
CA LEU A 110 13.60 11.77 -0.29
C LEU A 110 13.03 12.75 -1.31
N ALA A 111 12.82 12.29 -2.54
CA ALA A 111 12.41 13.13 -3.68
C ALA A 111 10.95 13.61 -3.63
N TYR A 112 10.20 13.23 -2.59
CA TYR A 112 8.82 13.65 -2.35
C TYR A 112 8.57 13.91 -0.87
N ASP A 113 7.56 14.73 -0.60
CA ASP A 113 7.00 14.92 0.74
C ASP A 113 5.64 14.21 0.80
N PRO A 114 5.47 13.14 1.60
CA PRO A 114 4.23 12.37 1.64
C PRO A 114 3.00 13.15 2.13
N VAL A 115 3.20 14.32 2.74
CA VAL A 115 2.11 15.18 3.21
C VAL A 115 1.80 16.30 2.24
N LYS A 116 2.84 16.96 1.68
CA LYS A 116 2.65 18.14 0.83
C LYS A 116 2.32 17.79 -0.63
N ASP A 117 2.88 16.68 -1.13
CA ASP A 117 2.75 16.31 -2.53
C ASP A 117 1.51 15.47 -2.82
N PHE A 118 0.83 14.96 -1.78
CA PHE A 118 -0.30 14.04 -1.92
C PHE A 118 -1.48 14.43 -1.04
N THR A 119 -2.69 14.07 -1.49
CA THR A 119 -3.91 14.03 -0.69
C THR A 119 -4.31 12.58 -0.51
N VAL A 120 -4.39 12.11 0.73
CA VAL A 120 -4.80 10.75 1.05
C VAL A 120 -6.31 10.62 0.91
N VAL A 121 -6.76 9.65 0.10
CA VAL A 121 -8.18 9.41 -0.20
C VAL A 121 -8.77 8.19 0.51
N GLY A 122 -7.96 7.44 1.22
CA GLY A 122 -8.40 6.32 2.05
C GLY A 122 -7.21 5.63 2.71
N VAL A 123 -7.40 5.14 3.94
CA VAL A 123 -6.40 4.37 4.70
C VAL A 123 -7.03 3.10 5.23
N PHE A 124 -6.30 2.01 5.19
CA PHE A 124 -6.64 0.72 5.77
C PHE A 124 -5.45 0.19 6.56
N ARG A 125 -5.70 -0.43 7.71
CA ARG A 125 -4.64 -0.89 8.61
C ARG A 125 -4.23 -2.33 8.29
N SER A 126 -2.93 -2.59 8.26
CA SER A 126 -2.36 -3.93 8.18
C SER A 126 -2.34 -4.58 9.56
N SER A 127 -2.52 -5.89 9.59
CA SER A 127 -2.50 -6.70 10.82
C SER A 127 -1.08 -7.07 11.31
N GLY A 128 -0.04 -6.47 10.77
CA GLY A 128 1.34 -6.84 11.05
C GLY A 128 1.87 -7.90 10.08
N SER A 129 2.98 -8.54 10.45
CA SER A 129 3.67 -9.53 9.61
C SER A 129 3.89 -10.83 10.37
N TYR A 130 3.84 -11.95 9.67
CA TYR A 130 4.34 -13.21 10.19
C TYR A 130 5.85 -13.31 9.98
N MET A 131 6.55 -13.82 10.97
CA MET A 131 7.89 -14.38 10.80
C MET A 131 7.75 -15.77 10.21
N LEU A 132 8.17 -15.95 8.97
CA LEU A 132 8.01 -17.16 8.17
C LEU A 132 9.33 -17.89 8.00
N VAL A 133 9.26 -19.21 8.04
CA VAL A 133 10.37 -20.13 7.72
C VAL A 133 9.87 -21.21 6.75
N ARG A 134 10.79 -21.91 6.09
CA ARG A 134 10.42 -23.12 5.32
C ARG A 134 9.90 -24.22 6.26
N PRO A 135 8.97 -25.09 5.83
CA PRO A 135 8.39 -26.14 6.70
C PRO A 135 9.43 -27.08 7.31
N GLN A 136 10.52 -27.35 6.59
CA GLN A 136 11.60 -28.24 7.00
C GLN A 136 12.62 -27.60 7.95
N ALA A 137 12.46 -26.30 8.29
CA ALA A 137 13.34 -25.63 9.24
C ALA A 137 13.33 -26.35 10.59
N GLU A 138 14.51 -26.48 11.20
CA GLU A 138 14.72 -27.19 12.46
C GLU A 138 13.98 -26.50 13.63
N TRP A 139 13.88 -25.18 13.59
CA TRP A 139 13.20 -24.38 14.62
C TRP A 139 11.70 -24.55 14.53
N ARG A 140 11.06 -24.91 15.64
CA ARG A 140 9.62 -25.10 15.69
C ARG A 140 8.85 -23.87 16.16
N ASP A 141 9.55 -22.98 16.85
CA ASP A 141 9.01 -21.74 17.42
C ASP A 141 10.04 -20.61 17.42
N LEU A 142 9.63 -19.44 17.88
CA LEU A 142 10.48 -18.26 17.96
C LEU A 142 11.67 -18.46 18.92
N ALA A 143 11.48 -19.19 20.03
CA ALA A 143 12.52 -19.43 21.03
C ALA A 143 13.65 -20.30 20.43
N GLY A 144 13.30 -21.36 19.71
CA GLY A 144 14.26 -22.22 19.01
C GLY A 144 15.05 -21.47 17.95
N PHE A 145 14.39 -20.58 17.18
CA PHE A 145 15.08 -19.72 16.21
C PHE A 145 16.08 -18.78 16.90
N ILE A 146 15.67 -18.12 17.97
CA ILE A 146 16.53 -17.21 18.73
C ILE A 146 17.73 -17.97 19.34
N ALA A 147 17.51 -19.17 19.88
CA ALA A 147 18.58 -19.99 20.43
C ALA A 147 19.60 -20.37 19.35
N ALA A 148 19.15 -20.77 18.16
CA ALA A 148 20.02 -21.06 17.02
C ALA A 148 20.82 -19.83 16.56
N ALA A 149 20.17 -18.67 16.48
CA ALA A 149 20.83 -17.41 16.11
C ALA A 149 21.90 -17.01 17.13
N ARG A 150 21.68 -17.22 18.42
CA ARG A 150 22.68 -16.99 19.47
C ARG A 150 23.86 -17.96 19.40
N ALA A 151 23.61 -19.22 19.06
CA ALA A 151 24.65 -20.23 18.91
C ALA A 151 25.57 -20.00 17.69
N ALA A 152 25.05 -19.30 16.68
CA ALA A 152 25.75 -19.02 15.42
C ALA A 152 25.56 -17.56 14.97
N PRO A 153 26.19 -16.57 15.66
CA PRO A 153 26.03 -15.15 15.35
C PRO A 153 26.35 -14.84 13.88
N GLY A 154 25.48 -14.08 13.20
CA GLY A 154 25.64 -13.66 11.81
C GLY A 154 25.51 -14.79 10.77
N LYS A 155 25.15 -16.03 11.16
CA LYS A 155 24.96 -17.14 10.21
C LYS A 155 23.54 -17.27 9.71
N LEU A 156 22.55 -16.89 10.52
CA LEU A 156 21.18 -16.90 10.07
C LEU A 156 20.85 -15.62 9.29
N THR A 157 20.16 -15.80 8.16
CA THR A 157 19.82 -14.72 7.23
C THR A 157 18.33 -14.46 7.21
N PHE A 158 17.96 -13.21 6.99
CA PHE A 158 16.58 -12.83 6.67
C PHE A 158 16.51 -12.13 5.31
N GLY A 159 15.48 -12.42 4.53
CA GLY A 159 15.21 -11.67 3.31
C GLY A 159 14.41 -10.40 3.58
N TYR A 160 14.63 -9.35 2.77
CA TYR A 160 13.79 -8.18 2.78
C TYR A 160 13.68 -7.56 1.38
N PHE A 161 12.57 -6.90 1.10
CA PHE A 161 12.28 -6.28 -0.22
C PHE A 161 11.76 -4.85 -0.09
N ASN A 162 11.57 -4.37 1.13
CA ASN A 162 11.23 -3.00 1.49
C ASN A 162 11.52 -2.76 2.97
N VAL A 163 11.31 -1.52 3.44
CA VAL A 163 11.56 -1.16 4.84
C VAL A 163 10.65 -1.94 5.80
N SER A 164 9.39 -2.15 5.45
CA SER A 164 8.44 -2.86 6.33
C SER A 164 8.80 -4.33 6.55
N SER A 165 9.52 -4.97 5.62
CA SER A 165 10.04 -6.35 5.78
C SER A 165 11.44 -6.40 6.40
N ARG A 166 12.20 -5.28 6.36
CA ARG A 166 13.52 -5.14 6.98
C ARG A 166 13.46 -4.83 8.48
N THR A 167 12.57 -3.92 8.86
CA THR A 167 12.51 -3.42 10.24
C THR A 167 12.19 -4.51 11.29
N PRO A 168 11.21 -5.42 11.10
CA PRO A 168 10.89 -6.42 12.11
C PRO A 168 12.05 -7.35 12.48
N PRO A 169 12.81 -7.95 11.56
CA PRO A 169 13.94 -8.81 11.92
C PRO A 169 15.08 -8.03 12.59
N GLU A 170 15.36 -6.79 12.16
CA GLU A 170 16.39 -5.96 12.80
C GLU A 170 15.96 -5.51 14.21
N TYR A 171 14.69 -5.16 14.41
CA TYR A 171 14.15 -4.83 15.73
C TYR A 171 14.17 -6.04 16.68
N LEU A 172 13.74 -7.23 16.18
CA LEU A 172 13.82 -8.48 16.94
C LEU A 172 15.28 -8.81 17.32
N SER A 173 16.21 -8.62 16.39
CA SER A 173 17.64 -8.86 16.63
C SER A 173 18.18 -8.03 17.78
N ARG A 174 17.83 -6.76 17.83
CA ARG A 174 18.16 -5.85 18.93
C ARG A 174 17.62 -6.33 20.27
N LEU A 175 16.31 -6.63 20.32
CA LEU A 175 15.65 -7.03 21.57
C LEU A 175 16.14 -8.39 22.06
N ALA A 176 16.37 -9.33 21.15
CA ALA A 176 16.81 -10.68 21.48
C ALA A 176 18.33 -10.79 21.72
N GLY A 177 19.11 -9.75 21.43
CA GLY A 177 20.57 -9.81 21.48
C GLY A 177 21.15 -10.87 20.54
N ILE A 178 20.64 -10.93 19.30
CA ILE A 178 21.08 -11.86 18.25
C ILE A 178 21.60 -11.06 17.04
N GLU A 179 22.39 -11.72 16.21
CA GLU A 179 22.90 -11.16 14.97
C GLU A 179 22.35 -11.95 13.78
N LEU A 180 21.56 -11.27 12.94
CA LEU A 180 21.01 -11.80 11.69
C LEU A 180 21.60 -11.01 10.51
N GLN A 181 21.80 -11.69 9.38
CA GLN A 181 22.28 -11.06 8.17
C GLN A 181 21.14 -10.78 7.19
N GLY A 182 20.96 -9.52 6.78
CA GLY A 182 19.93 -9.11 5.84
C GLY A 182 20.32 -9.34 4.38
N VAL A 183 19.43 -9.94 3.58
CA VAL A 183 19.58 -10.18 2.14
C VAL A 183 18.53 -9.39 1.39
N PRO A 184 18.91 -8.39 0.55
CA PRO A 184 17.97 -7.56 -0.18
C PRO A 184 17.41 -8.26 -1.42
N TYR A 185 16.11 -8.09 -1.67
CA TYR A 185 15.40 -8.58 -2.86
C TYR A 185 14.65 -7.45 -3.55
N ARG A 186 14.49 -7.56 -4.87
CA ARG A 186 13.71 -6.59 -5.65
C ARG A 186 12.20 -6.77 -5.50
N ALA A 187 11.75 -8.01 -5.23
CA ALA A 187 10.34 -8.35 -5.10
C ALA A 187 10.16 -9.50 -4.10
N ILE A 188 8.97 -9.53 -3.48
CA ILE A 188 8.58 -10.56 -2.51
C ILE A 188 8.70 -11.98 -3.08
N GLY A 189 8.32 -12.21 -4.35
CA GLY A 189 8.36 -13.54 -4.97
C GLY A 189 9.75 -14.17 -5.00
N ASN A 190 10.80 -13.36 -5.27
CA ASN A 190 12.19 -13.83 -5.24
C ASN A 190 12.60 -14.25 -3.83
N ALA A 191 12.29 -13.43 -2.83
CA ALA A 191 12.60 -13.74 -1.42
C ALA A 191 11.89 -15.01 -0.94
N VAL A 192 10.63 -15.21 -1.33
CA VAL A 192 9.87 -16.43 -0.99
C VAL A 192 10.47 -17.66 -1.65
N THR A 193 10.86 -17.57 -2.92
CA THR A 193 11.52 -18.68 -3.63
C THR A 193 12.79 -19.10 -2.90
N ASP A 194 13.63 -18.15 -2.51
CA ASP A 194 14.88 -18.43 -1.80
C ASP A 194 14.63 -18.94 -0.37
N LEU A 195 13.57 -18.49 0.31
CA LEU A 195 13.19 -19.05 1.60
C LEU A 195 12.73 -20.52 1.50
N ILE A 196 11.92 -20.85 0.50
CA ILE A 196 11.50 -22.23 0.24
C ILE A 196 12.70 -23.10 -0.12
N GLY A 197 13.60 -22.58 -0.96
CA GLY A 197 14.85 -23.23 -1.34
C GLY A 197 15.86 -23.41 -0.20
N GLY A 198 15.75 -22.59 0.87
CA GLY A 198 16.65 -22.61 2.01
C GLY A 198 17.89 -21.73 1.87
N GLU A 199 17.93 -20.86 0.86
CA GLU A 199 19.00 -19.88 0.65
C GLU A 199 18.97 -18.78 1.72
N ILE A 200 17.78 -18.48 2.25
CA ILE A 200 17.59 -17.64 3.43
C ILE A 200 16.80 -18.40 4.51
N HIS A 201 16.91 -17.94 5.76
CA HIS A 201 16.41 -18.66 6.91
C HIS A 201 15.04 -18.19 7.38
N CYS A 202 14.75 -16.90 7.26
CA CYS A 202 13.43 -16.37 7.60
C CYS A 202 13.07 -15.16 6.74
N LEU A 203 11.76 -14.83 6.77
CA LEU A 203 11.18 -13.69 6.07
C LEU A 203 10.03 -13.12 6.89
N PHE A 204 9.93 -11.79 6.95
CA PHE A 204 8.75 -11.14 7.52
C PHE A 204 7.86 -10.64 6.41
N ILE A 205 6.67 -11.23 6.30
CA ILE A 205 5.68 -10.90 5.27
C ILE A 205 4.35 -10.57 5.97
N ASP A 206 3.70 -9.49 5.54
CA ASP A 206 2.38 -9.12 6.06
C ASP A 206 1.36 -10.24 5.88
N THR A 207 0.30 -10.21 6.70
CA THR A 207 -0.70 -11.27 6.76
C THR A 207 -1.41 -11.51 5.43
N THR A 208 -1.60 -10.45 4.62
CA THR A 208 -2.26 -10.52 3.31
C THR A 208 -1.44 -11.34 2.30
N ALA A 209 -0.19 -10.94 2.12
CA ALA A 209 0.68 -11.58 1.12
C ALA A 209 1.13 -12.98 1.56
N SER A 210 1.21 -13.25 2.87
CA SER A 210 1.59 -14.56 3.41
C SER A 210 0.50 -15.63 3.29
N ASN A 211 -0.78 -15.22 3.26
CA ASN A 211 -1.92 -16.13 3.35
C ASN A 211 -1.85 -17.31 2.35
N GLN A 212 -1.53 -17.03 1.09
CA GLN A 212 -1.41 -18.08 0.06
C GLN A 212 -0.34 -19.13 0.39
N TYR A 213 0.78 -18.73 0.98
CA TYR A 213 1.89 -19.63 1.32
C TYR A 213 1.60 -20.47 2.56
N LEU A 214 0.82 -19.91 3.50
CA LEU A 214 0.37 -20.61 4.70
C LEU A 214 -0.70 -21.64 4.34
N GLN A 215 -1.71 -21.27 3.56
CA GLN A 215 -2.78 -22.19 3.13
C GLN A 215 -2.25 -23.39 2.33
N ASN A 216 -1.23 -23.18 1.51
CA ASN A 216 -0.61 -24.23 0.69
C ASN A 216 0.49 -25.00 1.44
N GLY A 217 0.76 -24.69 2.71
CA GLY A 217 1.81 -25.33 3.50
C GLY A 217 3.23 -25.09 2.98
N GLN A 218 3.43 -24.10 2.12
CA GLN A 218 4.74 -23.77 1.53
C GLN A 218 5.66 -23.08 2.53
N LEU A 219 5.07 -22.33 3.48
CA LEU A 219 5.80 -21.67 4.57
C LEU A 219 5.10 -21.94 5.89
N ARG A 220 5.85 -21.84 6.98
CA ARG A 220 5.38 -22.02 8.34
C ARG A 220 5.64 -20.77 9.18
N PRO A 221 4.61 -20.23 9.89
CA PRO A 221 4.78 -19.08 10.76
C PRO A 221 5.39 -19.51 12.09
N LEU A 222 6.34 -18.73 12.62
CA LEU A 222 6.89 -18.88 13.96
C LEU A 222 6.28 -17.90 14.95
N ALA A 223 5.96 -16.69 14.49
CA ALA A 223 5.37 -15.65 15.31
C ALA A 223 4.71 -14.57 14.43
N ILE A 224 3.90 -13.70 15.05
CA ILE A 224 3.30 -12.52 14.42
C ILE A 224 3.73 -11.24 15.14
N THR A 225 3.90 -10.14 14.40
CA THR A 225 4.42 -8.85 14.91
C THR A 225 3.37 -7.97 15.60
N ARG A 226 2.18 -8.49 15.92
CA ARG A 226 1.12 -7.80 16.67
C ARG A 226 1.37 -7.90 18.18
N LEU A 227 0.66 -7.05 18.95
CA LEU A 227 0.59 -7.20 20.42
C LEU A 227 -0.10 -8.50 20.86
N THR A 228 -1.07 -8.97 20.06
CA THR A 228 -1.85 -10.18 20.35
C THR A 228 -1.85 -11.10 19.13
N ARG A 229 -2.13 -12.36 19.32
CA ARG A 229 -2.31 -13.34 18.24
C ARG A 229 -3.37 -12.89 17.23
N ALA A 230 -3.20 -13.25 15.98
CA ALA A 230 -4.21 -12.97 14.96
C ALA A 230 -5.42 -13.91 15.14
N PRO A 231 -6.66 -13.41 15.04
CA PRO A 231 -7.85 -14.26 15.12
C PRO A 231 -7.88 -15.38 14.06
N ALA A 232 -7.32 -15.14 12.89
CA ALA A 232 -7.25 -16.12 11.81
C ALA A 232 -6.22 -17.24 12.05
N THR A 233 -5.26 -17.03 12.95
CA THR A 233 -4.19 -17.99 13.29
C THR A 233 -3.90 -17.95 14.79
N PRO A 234 -4.85 -18.36 15.65
CA PRO A 234 -4.71 -18.25 17.09
C PRO A 234 -3.60 -19.14 17.67
N GLU A 235 -3.14 -20.14 16.91
CA GLU A 235 -2.02 -21.00 17.25
C GLU A 235 -0.66 -20.30 17.09
N VAL A 236 -0.57 -19.24 16.28
CA VAL A 236 0.69 -18.52 16.04
C VAL A 236 0.90 -17.48 17.14
N PRO A 237 1.97 -17.61 17.96
CA PRO A 237 2.22 -16.68 19.05
C PRO A 237 2.54 -15.28 18.55
N ALA A 238 2.19 -14.26 19.34
CA ALA A 238 2.69 -12.91 19.12
C ALA A 238 4.14 -12.80 19.61
N VAL A 239 4.97 -12.05 18.88
CA VAL A 239 6.34 -11.73 19.35
C VAL A 239 6.28 -11.06 20.72
N ALA A 240 5.24 -10.29 20.98
CA ALA A 240 4.96 -9.62 22.25
C ALA A 240 4.82 -10.57 23.46
N GLU A 241 4.49 -11.84 23.25
CA GLU A 241 4.44 -12.84 24.32
C GLU A 241 5.85 -13.18 24.84
N THR A 242 6.89 -12.99 24.02
CA THR A 242 8.30 -13.17 24.39
C THR A 242 8.96 -11.82 24.71
N PHE A 243 8.62 -10.77 23.96
CA PHE A 243 9.17 -9.42 24.10
C PHE A 243 8.01 -8.43 24.33
N PRO A 244 7.62 -8.18 25.60
CA PRO A 244 6.51 -7.29 25.92
C PRO A 244 6.65 -5.92 25.26
N GLY A 245 5.56 -5.45 24.63
CA GLY A 245 5.56 -4.20 23.89
C GLY A 245 6.05 -4.28 22.43
N PHE A 246 6.49 -5.44 21.95
CA PHE A 246 6.80 -5.62 20.54
C PHE A 246 5.53 -5.49 19.71
N GLU A 247 5.44 -4.44 18.94
CA GLU A 247 4.37 -4.25 17.97
C GLU A 247 4.93 -3.58 16.72
N LEU A 248 4.82 -4.25 15.58
CA LEU A 248 5.14 -3.69 14.27
C LEU A 248 3.99 -4.00 13.33
N THR A 249 3.06 -3.06 13.30
CA THR A 249 1.96 -3.04 12.34
C THR A 249 2.20 -1.93 11.32
N GLY A 250 1.39 -1.87 10.29
CA GLY A 250 1.53 -0.85 9.27
C GLY A 250 0.18 -0.48 8.67
N PHE A 251 0.21 0.20 7.54
CA PHE A 251 -0.98 0.56 6.80
C PHE A 251 -0.76 0.46 5.29
N LEU A 252 -1.86 0.33 4.59
CA LEU A 252 -2.03 0.59 3.18
C LEU A 252 -3.05 1.72 3.03
N GLY A 253 -3.05 2.36 1.89
CA GLY A 253 -4.04 3.40 1.58
C GLY A 253 -3.97 3.80 0.12
N MET A 254 -4.72 4.81 -0.23
CA MET A 254 -4.69 5.41 -1.57
C MET A 254 -4.54 6.92 -1.46
N ALA A 255 -3.79 7.50 -2.39
CA ALA A 255 -3.56 8.93 -2.46
C ALA A 255 -3.53 9.41 -3.92
N VAL A 256 -3.75 10.69 -4.11
CA VAL A 256 -3.65 11.39 -5.39
C VAL A 256 -2.73 12.61 -5.25
N PRO A 257 -2.26 13.23 -6.36
CA PRO A 257 -1.51 14.49 -6.26
C PRO A 257 -2.26 15.54 -5.45
N SER A 258 -1.56 16.32 -4.61
CA SER A 258 -2.18 17.27 -3.67
C SER A 258 -3.05 18.35 -4.33
N ALA A 259 -2.79 18.68 -5.61
CA ALA A 259 -3.58 19.64 -6.38
C ALA A 259 -4.88 19.06 -6.98
N THR A 260 -5.22 17.79 -6.70
CA THR A 260 -6.45 17.16 -7.21
C THR A 260 -7.69 17.87 -6.64
N PRO A 261 -8.70 18.22 -7.48
CA PRO A 261 -9.91 18.90 -7.04
C PRO A 261 -10.63 18.15 -5.90
N ARG A 262 -11.13 18.90 -4.93
CA ARG A 262 -11.76 18.33 -3.71
C ARG A 262 -12.98 17.47 -3.97
N ASP A 263 -13.75 17.78 -5.00
CA ASP A 263 -14.92 16.99 -5.42
C ASP A 263 -14.50 15.62 -5.98
N ILE A 264 -13.38 15.55 -6.71
CA ILE A 264 -12.80 14.29 -7.19
C ILE A 264 -12.23 13.47 -6.02
N VAL A 265 -11.52 14.12 -5.09
CA VAL A 265 -11.04 13.50 -3.85
C VAL A 265 -12.18 12.87 -3.05
N ALA A 266 -13.30 13.60 -2.87
CA ALA A 266 -14.48 13.10 -2.18
C ALA A 266 -15.13 11.91 -2.90
N GLN A 267 -15.21 11.94 -4.23
CA GLN A 267 -15.75 10.83 -5.02
C GLN A 267 -14.87 9.59 -4.92
N LEU A 268 -13.55 9.73 -5.03
CA LEU A 268 -12.60 8.61 -4.84
C LEU A 268 -12.72 8.00 -3.43
N ASN A 269 -12.76 8.83 -2.38
CA ASN A 269 -13.00 8.34 -1.03
C ASN A 269 -14.32 7.57 -0.94
N GLY A 270 -15.39 8.08 -1.55
CA GLY A 270 -16.69 7.40 -1.63
C GLY A 270 -16.60 6.03 -2.27
N PHE A 271 -15.93 5.91 -3.42
CA PHE A 271 -15.73 4.63 -4.11
C PHE A 271 -14.90 3.63 -3.27
N ILE A 272 -13.85 4.11 -2.61
CA ILE A 272 -13.03 3.27 -1.73
C ILE A 272 -13.87 2.78 -0.54
N ARG A 273 -14.64 3.64 0.09
CA ARG A 273 -15.50 3.29 1.22
C ARG A 273 -16.57 2.28 0.82
N GLU A 274 -17.24 2.47 -0.32
CA GLU A 274 -18.20 1.52 -0.87
C GLU A 274 -17.54 0.16 -1.17
N ALA A 275 -16.34 0.17 -1.78
CA ALA A 275 -15.57 -1.04 -2.03
C ALA A 275 -15.27 -1.81 -0.74
N LEU A 276 -14.78 -1.12 0.28
CA LEU A 276 -14.48 -1.68 1.59
C LEU A 276 -15.72 -2.19 2.34
N ALA A 277 -16.89 -1.58 2.11
CA ALA A 277 -18.15 -2.02 2.69
C ALA A 277 -18.74 -3.26 2.01
N SER A 278 -18.27 -3.62 0.81
CA SER A 278 -18.80 -4.78 0.08
C SER A 278 -18.51 -6.10 0.80
N ALA A 279 -19.46 -7.04 0.78
CA ALA A 279 -19.34 -8.33 1.45
C ALA A 279 -18.14 -9.14 0.93
N ASP A 280 -17.86 -9.07 -0.37
CA ASP A 280 -16.73 -9.74 -1.01
C ASP A 280 -15.38 -9.22 -0.49
N VAL A 281 -15.24 -7.90 -0.40
CA VAL A 281 -14.02 -7.29 0.11
C VAL A 281 -13.88 -7.61 1.59
N ARG A 282 -14.91 -7.42 2.40
CA ARG A 282 -14.87 -7.73 3.84
C ARG A 282 -14.43 -9.16 4.11
N ARG A 283 -15.07 -10.14 3.46
CA ARG A 283 -14.69 -11.55 3.62
C ARG A 283 -13.21 -11.80 3.31
N ARG A 284 -12.71 -11.27 2.17
CA ARG A 284 -11.30 -11.42 1.79
C ARG A 284 -10.35 -10.79 2.79
N MET A 285 -10.74 -9.72 3.35
CA MET A 285 -9.92 -8.98 4.27
C MET A 285 -9.91 -9.61 5.66
N ASP A 286 -11.04 -10.17 6.10
CA ASP A 286 -11.08 -11.00 7.32
C ASP A 286 -10.15 -12.23 7.15
N GLU A 287 -10.16 -12.87 5.96
CA GLU A 287 -9.23 -13.94 5.61
C GLU A 287 -7.76 -13.50 5.70
N PHE A 288 -7.47 -12.25 5.39
CA PHE A 288 -6.13 -11.66 5.46
C PHE A 288 -5.79 -11.09 6.85
N GLY A 289 -6.74 -11.11 7.78
CA GLY A 289 -6.59 -10.53 9.11
C GLY A 289 -6.38 -9.01 9.09
N LEU A 290 -6.88 -8.32 8.07
CA LEU A 290 -6.83 -6.87 8.00
C LEU A 290 -7.97 -6.26 8.81
N SER A 291 -7.68 -5.25 9.62
CA SER A 291 -8.72 -4.48 10.30
C SER A 291 -9.19 -3.32 9.43
N TRP A 292 -10.51 -3.14 9.39
CA TRP A 292 -11.19 -2.13 8.58
C TRP A 292 -11.69 -1.00 9.46
N ASP A 293 -10.93 0.01 9.61
CA ASP A 293 -11.50 1.30 9.90
C ASP A 293 -11.63 2.03 8.57
N VAL A 294 -12.88 2.16 8.09
CA VAL A 294 -13.14 2.98 6.92
C VAL A 294 -12.92 4.42 7.33
N THR A 295 -11.71 4.88 7.15
CA THR A 295 -11.28 6.20 7.58
C THR A 295 -11.96 7.24 6.69
N ASP A 296 -12.68 8.18 7.27
CA ASP A 296 -13.14 9.35 6.53
C ASP A 296 -11.95 10.23 6.11
N LEU A 297 -12.17 11.14 5.18
CA LEU A 297 -11.08 11.99 4.66
C LEU A 297 -10.39 12.81 5.75
N ALA A 298 -11.13 13.27 6.76
CA ALA A 298 -10.58 14.11 7.83
C ALA A 298 -9.61 13.33 8.72
N ALA A 299 -9.85 12.04 8.92
CA ALA A 299 -9.03 11.18 9.75
C ALA A 299 -7.83 10.54 9.00
N CYS A 300 -7.84 10.51 7.65
CA CYS A 300 -6.78 9.89 6.86
C CYS A 300 -5.38 10.48 7.16
N ASP A 301 -5.27 11.80 7.19
CA ASP A 301 -3.99 12.49 7.41
C ASP A 301 -3.46 12.25 8.84
N GLU A 302 -4.36 12.17 9.83
CA GLU A 302 -3.99 11.89 11.21
C GLU A 302 -3.43 10.47 11.36
N VAL A 303 -4.05 9.48 10.72
CA VAL A 303 -3.56 8.10 10.72
C VAL A 303 -2.17 8.03 10.11
N VAL A 304 -1.95 8.64 8.95
CA VAL A 304 -0.63 8.65 8.28
C VAL A 304 0.41 9.36 9.15
N ARG A 305 0.05 10.47 9.81
CA ARG A 305 0.96 11.19 10.71
C ARG A 305 1.37 10.32 11.91
N ALA A 306 0.41 9.71 12.58
CA ALA A 306 0.67 8.83 13.71
C ALA A 306 1.55 7.63 13.32
N GLU A 307 1.29 7.03 12.15
CA GLU A 307 2.13 5.93 11.64
C GLU A 307 3.55 6.40 11.31
N ARG A 308 3.74 7.62 10.79
CA ARG A 308 5.10 8.17 10.57
C ARG A 308 5.89 8.30 11.87
N GLU A 309 5.26 8.80 12.93
CA GLU A 309 5.89 8.92 14.26
C GLU A 309 6.29 7.53 14.79
N ARG A 310 5.37 6.56 14.73
CA ARG A 310 5.63 5.18 15.15
C ARG A 310 6.77 4.54 14.37
N TRP A 311 6.77 4.65 13.06
CA TRP A 311 7.80 4.04 12.20
C TRP A 311 9.15 4.72 12.32
N THR A 312 9.19 6.03 12.58
CA THR A 312 10.42 6.73 12.93
C THR A 312 11.05 6.14 14.20
N GLU A 313 10.22 5.86 15.22
CA GLU A 313 10.70 5.23 16.44
C GLU A 313 11.13 3.77 16.22
N TYR A 314 10.37 2.99 15.46
CA TYR A 314 10.73 1.59 15.15
C TYR A 314 12.07 1.49 14.41
N THR A 315 12.29 2.31 13.39
CA THR A 315 13.56 2.32 12.63
C THR A 315 14.72 2.79 13.49
N ARG A 316 14.49 3.77 14.38
CA ARG A 316 15.48 4.24 15.34
C ARG A 316 15.89 3.13 16.32
N VAL A 317 14.92 2.45 16.92
CA VAL A 317 15.17 1.35 17.86
C VAL A 317 15.83 0.15 17.16
N ALA A 318 15.40 -0.18 15.95
CA ALA A 318 16.02 -1.20 15.11
C ALA A 318 17.49 -0.86 14.73
N GLY A 319 17.89 0.40 14.88
CA GLY A 319 19.24 0.86 14.54
C GLY A 319 19.50 0.98 13.04
N ILE A 320 18.43 1.06 12.23
CA ILE A 320 18.54 1.20 10.77
C ILE A 320 19.03 2.62 10.47
N GLN A 321 20.16 2.73 9.77
CA GLN A 321 20.73 4.02 9.40
C GLN A 321 20.09 4.55 8.12
N PRO A 322 19.87 5.88 8.00
CA PRO A 322 19.41 6.51 6.77
C PRO A 322 20.44 6.33 5.62
N GLU A 323 19.96 5.90 4.48
CA GLU A 323 20.72 5.68 3.25
C GLU A 323 20.61 6.86 2.27
#